data_df83930b15a11f5c57799ec0132cd7c2
#
_entry.id   df83930b15a11f5c57799ec0132cd7c2
#
_cell.length_a   1.000
_cell.length_b   1.000
_cell.length_c   1.000
_cell.angle_alpha   90.00
_cell.angle_beta   90.00
_cell.angle_gamma   90.00
#
_symmetry.space_group_name_H-M   'P 1'
#
loop_
_entity.id
_entity.type
_entity.pdbx_description
1 polymer ?
#
loop_
_entity_poly.entity_id
_entity_poly.type
_entity_poly.pdbx_seq_one_letter_code
_entity_poly.pdbx_strand_id
1 'polypeptide(L)' 'MEYTIKHNGNENLFLDTWENGGVWLSVHGRNHHVGTSLTRDQAQAMLDALTKLLEEVTA' A
#
# COMPACT_ATOMS: atom_id res chain seq x y z
N MET A 1 5.31 12.54 2.10
CA MET A 1 4.56 12.22 3.32
C MET A 1 4.45 10.72 3.46
N GLU A 2 4.67 10.23 4.67
CA GLU A 2 4.67 8.80 4.95
C GLU A 2 3.43 8.41 5.75
N TYR A 3 2.85 7.28 5.40
CA TYR A 3 1.70 6.73 6.12
C TYR A 3 2.04 5.33 6.62
N THR A 4 1.59 5.04 7.82
CA THR A 4 1.76 3.72 8.42
C THR A 4 0.38 3.17 8.74
N ILE A 5 0.10 1.95 8.27
CA ILE A 5 -1.15 1.27 8.54
C ILE A 5 -0.81 -0.01 9.28
N LYS A 6 -1.36 -0.17 10.47
CA LYS A 6 -1.19 -1.42 11.21
C LYS A 6 -1.91 -2.53 10.49
N HIS A 7 -1.22 -3.62 10.27
CA HIS A 7 -1.77 -4.74 9.53
C HIS A 7 -2.23 -5.84 10.50
N ASN A 8 -1.31 -6.60 11.02
CA ASN A 8 -1.65 -7.59 12.04
C ASN A 8 -0.41 -7.87 12.89
N GLY A 9 -0.65 -8.15 14.17
CA GLY A 9 0.42 -8.50 15.09
C GLY A 9 1.60 -7.54 15.00
N ASN A 10 2.71 -8.04 14.50
CA ASN A 10 3.98 -7.31 14.40
C ASN A 10 4.23 -6.74 13.01
N GLU A 11 3.23 -6.76 12.13
CA GLU A 11 3.39 -6.29 10.77
C GLU A 11 2.68 -4.97 10.53
N ASN A 12 3.32 -4.10 9.78
CA ASN A 12 2.76 -2.81 9.38
C ASN A 12 2.93 -2.62 7.89
N LEU A 13 2.00 -1.89 7.29
CA LEU A 13 2.13 -1.43 5.92
C LEU A 13 2.62 0.01 5.93
N PHE A 14 3.56 0.31 5.06
CA PHE A 14 4.08 1.66 4.89
C PHE A 14 3.84 2.14 3.47
N LEU A 15 3.42 3.38 3.35
CA LEU A 15 3.25 4.04 2.06
C LEU A 15 3.94 5.38 2.11
N ASP A 16 4.66 5.71 1.04
CA ASP A 16 5.32 7.00 0.93
C ASP A 16 5.32 7.42 -0.54
N THR A 17 5.64 8.67 -0.77
CA THR A 17 5.82 9.14 -2.14
C THR A 17 7.08 8.52 -2.74
N TRP A 18 7.08 8.37 -4.04
CA TRP A 18 8.22 7.85 -4.79
C TRP A 18 8.46 8.71 -6.01
N GLU A 19 9.51 8.42 -6.73
CA GLU A 19 9.92 9.18 -7.91
C GLU A 19 8.81 9.28 -8.95
N ASN A 20 8.80 10.39 -9.67
CA ASN A 20 7.88 10.63 -10.80
C ASN A 20 6.40 10.52 -10.42
N GLY A 21 6.06 10.92 -9.23
CA GLY A 21 4.67 10.87 -8.77
C GLY A 21 4.18 9.49 -8.39
N GLY A 22 5.09 8.54 -8.27
CA GLY A 22 4.77 7.19 -7.86
C GLY A 22 4.62 7.05 -6.36
N VAL A 23 4.46 5.80 -5.93
CA VAL A 23 4.24 5.45 -4.52
C VAL A 23 5.17 4.31 -4.14
N TRP A 24 5.77 4.41 -2.97
CA TRP A 24 6.49 3.31 -2.34
C TRP A 24 5.55 2.59 -1.39
N LEU A 25 5.45 1.27 -1.55
CA LEU A 25 4.62 0.43 -0.69
C LEU A 25 5.51 -0.66 -0.10
N SER A 26 5.46 -0.81 1.21
CA SER A 26 6.25 -1.86 1.86
C SER A 26 5.50 -2.48 3.03
N VAL A 27 5.91 -3.70 3.35
CA VAL A 27 5.41 -4.45 4.51
C VAL A 27 6.61 -4.70 5.42
N HIS A 28 6.50 -4.29 6.66
CA HIS A 28 7.55 -4.47 7.65
C HIS A 28 7.04 -5.40 8.75
N GLY A 29 7.76 -6.49 8.98
CA GLY A 29 7.46 -7.43 10.04
C GLY A 29 8.67 -7.58 10.95
N ARG A 30 8.57 -8.51 11.90
CA ARG A 30 9.62 -8.75 12.87
C ARG A 30 10.92 -9.23 12.21
N ASN A 31 10.81 -10.12 11.24
CA ASN A 31 11.96 -10.75 10.60
C ASN A 31 12.00 -10.56 9.10
N HIS A 32 11.15 -9.69 8.57
CA HIS A 32 11.13 -9.48 7.13
C HIS A 32 10.71 -8.06 6.77
N HIS A 33 11.16 -7.67 5.60
CA HIS A 33 10.86 -6.36 5.05
C HIS A 33 10.79 -6.54 3.53
N VAL A 34 9.65 -6.30 2.96
CA VAL A 34 9.43 -6.40 1.52
C VAL A 34 8.78 -5.13 1.03
N GLY A 35 9.28 -4.59 -0.05
CA GLY A 35 8.72 -3.37 -0.60
C GLY A 35 8.83 -3.33 -2.11
N THR A 36 8.04 -2.49 -2.71
CA THR A 36 8.06 -2.26 -4.15
C THR A 36 7.62 -0.83 -4.44
N SER A 37 8.07 -0.31 -5.55
CA SER A 37 7.61 0.99 -6.03
C SER A 37 6.51 0.78 -7.07
N LEU A 38 5.54 1.68 -7.06
CA LEU A 38 4.45 1.68 -8.03
C LEU A 38 4.53 2.98 -8.82
N THR A 39 4.31 2.89 -10.12
CA THR A 39 4.11 4.10 -10.91
C THR A 39 2.80 4.75 -10.51
N ARG A 40 2.61 5.99 -10.91
CA ARG A 40 1.35 6.69 -10.64
C ARG A 40 0.15 5.90 -11.17
N ASP A 41 0.27 5.36 -12.39
CA ASP A 41 -0.81 4.59 -13.00
C ASP A 41 -1.08 3.29 -12.24
N GLN A 42 -0.03 2.62 -11.79
CA GLN A 42 -0.18 1.40 -11.00
C GLN A 42 -0.82 1.68 -9.65
N ALA A 43 -0.45 2.77 -9.01
CA ALA A 43 -1.05 3.18 -7.74
C ALA A 43 -2.52 3.51 -7.93
N GLN A 44 -2.88 4.18 -9.04
CA GLN A 44 -4.26 4.48 -9.34
C GLN A 44 -5.07 3.20 -9.57
N ALA A 45 -4.48 2.23 -10.29
CA ALA A 45 -5.13 0.94 -10.51
C ALA A 45 -5.38 0.20 -9.20
N MET A 46 -4.43 0.29 -8.27
CA MET A 46 -4.60 -0.31 -6.95
C MET A 46 -5.73 0.36 -6.18
N LEU A 47 -5.81 1.67 -6.21
CA LEU A 47 -6.88 2.41 -5.56
C LEU A 47 -8.24 2.00 -6.12
N ASP A 48 -8.35 1.90 -7.43
CA ASP A 48 -9.59 1.48 -8.09
C ASP A 48 -9.99 0.06 -7.67
N ALA A 49 -9.02 -0.85 -7.63
CA ALA A 49 -9.27 -2.23 -7.22
C ALA A 49 -9.72 -2.31 -5.77
N LEU A 50 -9.06 -1.58 -4.88
CA LEU A 50 -9.43 -1.54 -3.47
C LEU A 50 -10.83 -0.97 -3.28
N THR A 51 -11.16 0.07 -4.03
CA THR A 51 -12.50 0.67 -3.98
C THR A 51 -13.57 -0.35 -4.35
N LYS A 52 -13.35 -1.10 -5.43
CA LYS A 52 -14.29 -2.13 -5.86
C LYS A 52 -14.43 -3.25 -4.86
N LEU A 53 -13.32 -3.71 -4.29
CA LEU A 53 -13.34 -4.76 -3.27
C LEU A 53 -14.10 -4.32 -2.03
N LEU A 54 -13.91 -3.08 -1.61
CA LEU A 54 -14.62 -2.55 -0.44
C LEU A 54 -16.12 -2.45 -0.70
N GLU A 55 -16.51 -2.09 -1.92
CA GLU A 55 -17.91 -2.06 -2.31
C GLU A 55 -18.54 -3.46 -2.25
N GLU A 56 -17.80 -4.49 -2.69
CA GLU A 56 -18.28 -5.87 -2.64
C GLU A 56 -18.47 -6.34 -1.20
N VAL A 57 -17.55 -5.98 -0.32
CA VAL A 57 -17.61 -6.40 1.09
C VAL A 57 -18.78 -5.76 1.82
N THR A 58 -19.14 -4.54 1.43
CA THR A 58 -20.21 -3.77 2.09
C THR A 58 -21.59 -3.96 1.45
N ALA A 59 -21.62 -4.61 0.32
CA ALA A 59 -22.87 -4.80 -0.42
C ALA A 59 -23.76 -5.88 0.20
#